data_3db7b5867994fd7d0e45407a2a6e3fda
#
_entry.id   3db7b5867994fd7d0e45407a2a6e3fda
#
_cell.length_a   1.000
_cell.length_b   1.000
_cell.length_c   1.000
_cell.angle_alpha   90.00
_cell.angle_beta   90.00
_cell.angle_gamma   90.00
#
_symmetry.space_group_name_H-M   'P 1'
#
loop_
_entity.id
_entity.type
_entity.pdbx_description
1 polymer ?
#
loop_
_entity_poly.entity_id
_entity_poly.type
_entity_poly.pdbx_seq_one_letter_code
_entity_poly.pdbx_strand_id
1 'polypeptide(L)'
;MSGRCHLVYALAPDGTSAREANELLNEYVADRSRGLAVWHDHFIGEHGGTVVLEVRDEQEEARLRDPGPLEGWQLSSHPLTFSLTAVGFSAQTSLTLEGYRDVTLDELASAETDDPRYWWRQRQ
;
A
#
# COMPACT_ATOMS: atom_id res chain seq x y z
N MET A 1 -6.06 -16.54 -6.96
CA MET A 1 -5.78 -15.11 -7.19
C MET A 1 -4.33 -14.81 -6.87
N SER A 2 -3.63 -14.10 -7.73
CA SER A 2 -2.28 -13.67 -7.40
C SER A 2 -2.32 -12.54 -6.40
N GLY A 3 -1.37 -12.53 -5.48
CA GLY A 3 -1.22 -11.47 -4.49
C GLY A 3 -0.83 -10.15 -5.12
N ARG A 4 -1.07 -9.08 -4.37
CA ARG A 4 -0.74 -7.72 -4.80
C ARG A 4 -0.62 -6.82 -3.59
N CYS A 5 0.32 -5.90 -3.64
CA CYS A 5 0.38 -4.84 -2.65
C CYS A 5 -0.69 -3.79 -2.93
N HIS A 6 -1.31 -3.32 -1.88
CA HIS A 6 -2.28 -2.22 -1.91
C HIS A 6 -1.77 -1.09 -1.03
N LEU A 7 -1.88 0.13 -1.52
CA LEU A 7 -1.66 1.32 -0.71
C LEU A 7 -2.98 1.74 -0.09
N VAL A 8 -3.00 1.87 1.22
CA VAL A 8 -4.16 2.40 1.94
C VAL A 8 -3.80 3.80 2.43
N TYR A 9 -4.68 4.73 2.15
CA TYR A 9 -4.59 6.12 2.61
C TYR A 9 -5.71 6.33 3.61
N ALA A 10 -5.38 6.81 4.81
CA ALA A 10 -6.31 6.89 5.91
C ALA A 10 -6.23 8.25 6.61
N LEU A 11 -7.37 8.95 6.69
CA LEU A 11 -7.46 10.22 7.39
C LEU A 11 -8.49 10.13 8.50
N ALA A 12 -8.07 10.54 9.71
CA ALA A 12 -8.93 10.57 10.87
C ALA A 12 -9.96 11.69 10.76
N PRO A 13 -11.13 11.54 11.42
CA PRO A 13 -12.11 12.62 11.52
C PRO A 13 -11.52 13.85 12.24
N ASP A 14 -12.06 15.02 11.92
CA ASP A 14 -11.69 16.25 12.62
C ASP A 14 -11.92 16.08 14.12
N GLY A 15 -11.01 16.60 14.90
CA GLY A 15 -11.06 16.52 16.36
C GLY A 15 -10.37 15.30 16.96
N THR A 16 -9.92 14.35 16.13
CA THR A 16 -9.12 13.23 16.62
C THR A 16 -7.72 13.74 16.95
N SER A 17 -7.19 13.41 18.15
CA SER A 17 -5.83 13.81 18.50
C SER A 17 -4.81 13.00 17.68
N ALA A 18 -3.61 13.54 17.53
CA ALA A 18 -2.53 12.84 16.85
C ALA A 18 -2.23 11.50 17.52
N ARG A 19 -2.20 11.49 18.85
CA ARG A 19 -1.93 10.25 19.59
C ARG A 19 -2.97 9.19 19.34
N GLU A 20 -4.25 9.56 19.42
CA GLU A 20 -5.35 8.63 19.18
C GLU A 20 -5.31 8.11 17.74
N ALA A 21 -5.10 9.00 16.77
CA ALA A 21 -5.01 8.60 15.39
C ALA A 21 -3.86 7.61 15.17
N ASN A 22 -2.70 7.86 15.76
CA ASN A 22 -1.55 6.98 15.65
C ASN A 22 -1.82 5.60 16.26
N GLU A 23 -2.45 5.56 17.42
CA GLU A 23 -2.78 4.30 18.08
C GLU A 23 -3.77 3.47 17.25
N LEU A 24 -4.80 4.11 16.72
CA LEU A 24 -5.81 3.41 15.91
C LEU A 24 -5.23 2.91 14.59
N LEU A 25 -4.40 3.72 13.94
CA LEU A 25 -3.75 3.28 12.71
C LEU A 25 -2.82 2.09 12.97
N ASN A 26 -2.09 2.10 14.07
CA ASN A 26 -1.23 0.98 14.45
C ASN A 26 -2.04 -0.30 14.67
N GLU A 27 -3.21 -0.22 15.26
CA GLU A 27 -4.10 -1.38 15.40
C GLU A 27 -4.53 -1.93 14.04
N TYR A 28 -4.89 -1.05 13.12
CA TYR A 28 -5.26 -1.45 11.75
C TYR A 28 -4.10 -2.18 11.07
N VAL A 29 -2.90 -1.61 11.15
CA VAL A 29 -1.69 -2.18 10.52
C VAL A 29 -1.32 -3.52 11.14
N ALA A 30 -1.51 -3.68 12.44
CA ALA A 30 -1.14 -4.90 13.16
C ALA A 30 -2.08 -6.08 12.90
N ASP A 31 -3.24 -5.84 12.31
CA ASP A 31 -4.23 -6.89 12.05
C ASP A 31 -3.83 -7.72 10.83
N ARG A 32 -3.28 -8.90 11.08
CA ARG A 32 -2.77 -9.77 10.03
C ARG A 32 -3.84 -10.33 9.10
N SER A 33 -5.10 -10.26 9.49
CA SER A 33 -6.19 -10.71 8.62
C SER A 33 -6.41 -9.81 7.41
N ARG A 34 -5.78 -8.64 7.37
CA ARG A 34 -5.84 -7.69 6.26
C ARG A 34 -4.73 -7.92 5.24
N GLY A 35 -3.79 -8.80 5.54
CA GLY A 35 -2.61 -9.07 4.72
C GLY A 35 -1.33 -8.81 5.49
N LEU A 36 -0.22 -8.80 4.78
CA LEU A 36 1.10 -8.56 5.36
C LEU A 36 1.46 -7.08 5.24
N ALA A 37 1.61 -6.40 6.38
CA ALA A 37 2.07 -5.01 6.38
C ALA A 37 3.53 -4.96 5.90
N VAL A 38 3.76 -4.19 4.85
CA VAL A 38 5.08 -4.04 4.22
C VAL A 38 5.74 -2.74 4.65
N TRP A 39 4.95 -1.70 4.78
CA TRP A 39 5.42 -0.36 5.12
C TRP A 39 4.25 0.48 5.62
N HIS A 40 4.49 1.34 6.59
CA HIS A 40 3.51 2.33 6.99
C HIS A 40 4.21 3.56 7.56
N ASP A 41 3.49 4.68 7.55
CA ASP A 41 3.94 5.90 8.17
C ASP A 41 2.73 6.75 8.58
N HIS A 42 2.97 7.66 9.48
CA HIS A 42 1.95 8.58 9.99
C HIS A 42 2.18 9.96 9.43
N PHE A 43 1.10 10.68 9.14
CA PHE A 43 1.20 12.03 8.58
C PHE A 43 1.52 13.05 9.66
N ILE A 44 2.25 14.08 9.26
CA ILE A 44 2.46 15.30 10.07
C ILE A 44 1.47 16.33 9.57
N GLY A 45 0.78 17.00 10.51
CA GLY A 45 -0.23 18.00 10.17
C GLY A 45 -1.62 17.43 10.12
N GLU A 46 -1.94 16.66 9.10
CA GLU A 46 -3.18 15.89 9.07
C GLU A 46 -3.02 14.64 9.92
N HIS A 47 -4.07 14.26 10.67
CA HIS A 47 -4.01 13.06 11.50
C HIS A 47 -4.43 11.84 10.69
N GLY A 48 -3.55 10.88 10.62
CA GLY A 48 -3.74 9.69 9.83
C GLY A 48 -2.42 9.17 9.31
N GLY A 49 -2.47 8.42 8.24
CA GLY A 49 -1.27 7.87 7.66
C GLY A 49 -1.54 7.02 6.43
N THR A 50 -0.52 6.29 6.05
CA THR A 50 -0.59 5.41 4.90
C THR A 50 0.08 4.09 5.23
N VAL A 51 -0.40 3.02 4.61
CA VAL A 51 0.16 1.68 4.79
C VAL A 51 0.15 0.95 3.47
N VAL A 52 1.17 0.15 3.23
CA VAL A 52 1.21 -0.79 2.12
C VAL A 52 1.06 -2.19 2.69
N LEU A 53 0.06 -2.91 2.20
CA LEU A 53 -0.25 -4.27 2.62
C LEU A 53 -0.17 -5.20 1.42
N GLU A 54 0.55 -6.32 1.58
CA GLU A 54 0.49 -7.40 0.60
C GLU A 54 -0.78 -8.20 0.86
N VAL A 55 -1.71 -8.14 -0.09
CA VAL A 55 -2.99 -8.84 -0.05
C VAL A 55 -2.87 -10.08 -0.91
N ARG A 56 -3.09 -11.25 -0.33
CA ARG A 56 -2.79 -12.53 -0.98
C ARG A 56 -4.02 -13.26 -1.52
N ASP A 57 -5.20 -12.93 -1.01
CA ASP A 57 -6.45 -13.60 -1.40
C ASP A 57 -7.65 -12.67 -1.23
N GLU A 58 -8.80 -13.17 -1.63
CA GLU A 58 -10.05 -12.41 -1.59
C GLU A 58 -10.52 -12.09 -0.17
N GLN A 59 -10.21 -12.96 0.77
CA GLN A 59 -10.58 -12.74 2.17
C GLN A 59 -9.80 -11.57 2.75
N GLU A 60 -8.49 -11.52 2.48
CA GLU A 60 -7.65 -10.40 2.90
C GLU A 60 -8.09 -9.11 2.21
N GLU A 61 -8.44 -9.18 0.92
CA GLU A 61 -8.93 -8.01 0.20
C GLU A 61 -10.22 -7.46 0.82
N ALA A 62 -11.15 -8.33 1.18
CA ALA A 62 -12.38 -7.92 1.85
C ALA A 62 -12.10 -7.29 3.21
N ARG A 63 -11.17 -7.86 3.98
CA ARG A 63 -10.77 -7.32 5.27
C ARG A 63 -10.08 -5.96 5.15
N LEU A 64 -9.35 -5.76 4.05
CA LEU A 64 -8.69 -4.48 3.80
C LEU A 64 -9.69 -3.33 3.77
N ARG A 65 -10.89 -3.57 3.24
CA ARG A 65 -11.94 -2.57 3.12
C ARG A 65 -12.76 -2.40 4.39
N ASP A 66 -12.66 -3.33 5.31
CA ASP A 66 -13.32 -3.23 6.61
C ASP A 66 -12.52 -2.25 7.48
N PRO A 67 -13.11 -1.12 7.90
CA PRO A 67 -12.34 -0.12 8.63
C PRO A 67 -11.86 -0.60 10.00
N GLY A 68 -12.60 -1.50 10.67
CA GLY A 68 -12.23 -1.95 12.01
C GLY A 68 -11.99 -0.78 12.97
N PRO A 69 -10.76 -0.64 13.50
CA PRO A 69 -10.47 0.47 14.43
C PRO A 69 -10.54 1.85 13.76
N LEU A 70 -10.57 1.91 12.43
CA LEU A 70 -10.63 3.17 11.69
C LEU A 70 -12.06 3.53 11.28
N GLU A 71 -13.06 3.06 12.04
CA GLU A 71 -14.47 3.40 11.79
C GLU A 71 -14.65 4.92 11.79
N GLY A 72 -15.30 5.42 10.75
CA GLY A 72 -15.53 6.86 10.59
C GLY A 72 -14.40 7.62 9.90
N TRP A 73 -13.27 6.96 9.65
CA TRP A 73 -12.17 7.58 8.91
C TRP A 73 -12.45 7.61 7.42
N GLN A 74 -11.76 8.51 6.72
CA GLN A 74 -11.69 8.46 5.26
C GLN A 74 -10.62 7.44 4.86
N LEU A 75 -11.06 6.36 4.24
CA LEU A 75 -10.18 5.29 3.79
C LEU A 75 -10.27 5.15 2.28
N SER A 76 -9.12 5.00 1.63
CA SER A 76 -9.07 4.57 0.24
C SER A 76 -7.96 3.53 0.09
N SER A 77 -8.22 2.51 -0.73
CA SER A 77 -7.23 1.48 -1.00
C SER A 77 -6.99 1.39 -2.50
N HIS A 78 -5.73 1.26 -2.88
CA HIS A 78 -5.32 1.29 -4.27
C HIS A 78 -4.37 0.14 -4.54
N PRO A 79 -4.72 -0.78 -5.46
CA PRO A 79 -3.78 -1.82 -5.86
C PRO A 79 -2.61 -1.20 -6.62
N LEU A 80 -1.40 -1.66 -6.32
CA LEU A 80 -0.20 -1.15 -6.96
C LEU A 80 0.11 -1.94 -8.23
N THR A 81 0.61 -1.24 -9.25
CA THR A 81 0.82 -1.84 -10.57
C THR A 81 1.94 -2.87 -10.57
N PHE A 82 3.08 -2.54 -9.98
CA PHE A 82 4.27 -3.37 -10.11
C PHE A 82 4.56 -4.22 -8.89
N SER A 83 4.09 -3.79 -7.72
CA SER A 83 4.43 -4.45 -6.46
C SER A 83 3.39 -5.52 -6.15
N LEU A 84 3.73 -6.78 -6.41
CA LEU A 84 2.85 -7.92 -6.12
C LEU A 84 3.09 -8.47 -4.72
N THR A 85 4.34 -8.43 -4.26
CA THR A 85 4.74 -8.97 -2.96
C THR A 85 5.55 -7.94 -2.18
N ALA A 86 5.81 -8.24 -0.91
CA ALA A 86 6.70 -7.41 -0.08
C ALA A 86 8.08 -7.25 -0.75
N VAL A 87 8.60 -8.34 -1.31
CA VAL A 87 9.88 -8.32 -2.04
C VAL A 87 9.76 -7.42 -3.27
N GLY A 88 8.65 -7.51 -3.99
CA GLY A 88 8.38 -6.67 -5.16
C GLY A 88 8.29 -5.20 -4.82
N PHE A 89 7.68 -4.87 -3.69
CA PHE A 89 7.63 -3.49 -3.21
C PHE A 89 9.05 -2.97 -2.95
N SER A 90 9.88 -3.76 -2.29
CA SER A 90 11.28 -3.39 -2.03
C SER A 90 12.06 -3.21 -3.32
N ALA A 91 11.90 -4.13 -4.27
CA ALA A 91 12.57 -4.05 -5.57
C ALA A 91 12.15 -2.79 -6.34
N GLN A 92 10.85 -2.44 -6.27
CA GLN A 92 10.34 -1.24 -6.93
C GLN A 92 10.95 0.02 -6.35
N THR A 93 11.21 0.05 -5.05
CA THR A 93 11.88 1.19 -4.42
C THR A 93 13.26 1.39 -5.02
N SER A 94 14.03 0.31 -5.18
CA SER A 94 15.36 0.38 -5.81
C SER A 94 15.29 0.84 -7.26
N LEU A 95 14.31 0.33 -8.00
CA LEU A 95 14.11 0.73 -9.39
C LEU A 95 13.76 2.22 -9.50
N THR A 96 12.94 2.72 -8.59
CA THR A 96 12.60 4.15 -8.56
C THR A 96 13.83 5.01 -8.32
N LEU A 97 14.70 4.59 -7.39
CA LEU A 97 15.91 5.35 -7.07
C LEU A 97 16.92 5.38 -8.24
N GLU A 98 16.99 4.32 -9.02
CA GLU A 98 17.99 4.16 -10.07
C GLU A 98 17.42 4.29 -11.48
N GLY A 99 16.19 3.80 -11.67
CA GLY A 99 15.61 3.53 -12.98
C GLY A 99 15.24 4.75 -13.80
N TYR A 100 14.99 5.88 -13.13
CA TYR A 100 14.61 7.10 -13.87
C TYR A 100 15.74 7.67 -14.71
N ARG A 101 16.94 7.15 -14.54
CA ARG A 101 18.08 7.55 -15.36
C ARG A 101 18.00 6.99 -16.79
N ASP A 102 17.37 5.81 -16.93
CA ASP A 102 17.38 5.06 -18.17
C ASP A 102 15.98 4.78 -18.73
N VAL A 103 14.94 5.19 -18.02
CA VAL A 103 13.55 4.92 -18.42
C VAL A 103 12.87 6.20 -18.82
N THR A 104 12.20 6.22 -19.97
CA THR A 104 11.46 7.38 -20.42
C THR A 104 10.12 7.48 -19.70
N LEU A 105 9.58 8.71 -19.65
CA LEU A 105 8.23 8.92 -19.09
C LEU A 105 7.16 8.18 -19.88
N ASP A 106 7.35 8.06 -21.21
CA ASP A 106 6.41 7.31 -22.05
C ASP A 106 6.37 5.83 -21.67
N GLU A 107 7.51 5.23 -21.38
CA GLU A 107 7.57 3.85 -20.91
C GLU A 107 6.84 3.67 -19.59
N LEU A 108 7.03 4.60 -18.66
CA LEU A 108 6.35 4.55 -17.36
C LEU A 108 4.84 4.76 -17.53
N ALA A 109 4.45 5.72 -18.37
CA ALA A 109 3.03 6.02 -18.57
C ALA A 109 2.26 4.87 -19.22
N SER A 110 2.93 4.08 -20.04
CA SER A 110 2.30 2.93 -20.71
C SER A 110 2.42 1.64 -19.91
N ALA A 111 3.01 1.67 -18.72
CA ALA A 111 3.20 0.46 -17.90
C ALA A 111 1.86 -0.07 -17.40
N GLU A 112 1.68 -1.38 -17.53
CA GLU A 112 0.52 -2.09 -17.01
C GLU A 112 0.99 -3.29 -16.21
N THR A 113 0.10 -3.81 -15.37
CA THR A 113 0.41 -4.92 -14.46
C THR A 113 1.03 -6.11 -15.17
N ASP A 114 0.52 -6.43 -16.35
CA ASP A 114 0.93 -7.61 -17.09
C ASP A 114 1.92 -7.30 -18.21
N ASP A 115 2.49 -6.12 -18.24
CA ASP A 115 3.45 -5.72 -19.25
C ASP A 115 4.74 -6.54 -19.09
N PRO A 116 5.15 -7.33 -20.09
CA PRO A 116 6.34 -8.18 -19.98
C PRO A 116 7.64 -7.40 -19.85
N ARG A 117 7.66 -6.10 -20.17
CA ARG A 117 8.83 -5.25 -19.93
C ARG A 117 9.20 -5.14 -18.45
N TYR A 118 8.25 -5.42 -17.56
CA TYR A 118 8.46 -5.39 -16.14
C TYR A 118 8.67 -6.80 -15.60
N TRP A 119 9.57 -7.52 -16.21
CA TRP A 119 9.88 -8.92 -15.96
C TRP A 119 10.28 -9.23 -14.51
N TRP A 120 10.84 -8.26 -13.81
CA TRP A 120 11.26 -8.45 -12.42
C TRP A 120 10.09 -8.83 -11.49
N ARG A 121 8.89 -8.46 -11.85
CA ARG A 121 7.70 -8.83 -11.06
C ARG A 121 7.50 -10.33 -11.00
N GLN A 122 7.90 -11.01 -12.04
CA GLN A 122 7.69 -12.44 -12.19
C GLN A 122 8.70 -13.27 -11.40
N ARG A 123 9.74 -12.63 -10.90
CA ARG A 123 10.81 -13.29 -10.16
C ARG A 123 10.63 -13.21 -8.65
N GLN A 124 9.57 -12.61 -8.22
CA GLN A 124 9.35 -12.32 -6.79
C GLN A 124 8.46 -13.35 -6.13
#